data_3df7b85ba0fc224d295b2a263bace117
#
_entry.id   3df7b85ba0fc224d295b2a263bace117
#
_cell.length_a   1.000
_cell.length_b   1.000
_cell.length_c   1.000
_cell.angle_alpha   90.00
_cell.angle_beta   90.00
_cell.angle_gamma   90.00
#
_symmetry.space_group_name_H-M   'P 1'
#
loop_
_entity.id
_entity.type
_entity.pdbx_description
1 polymer ?
#
loop_
_entity_poly.entity_id
_entity_poly.type
_entity_poly.pdbx_seq_one_letter_code
_entity_poly.pdbx_strand_id
1 'polypeptide(L)' 'MKNRLSVSEVAELMNVSEQFIRIGLQKGIFPFGYAVKMSTQWTYYISPQKFTEHTGITVS' A
#
# COMPACT_ATOMS: atom_id res chain seq x y z
N MET A 1 -4.83 5.56 -15.58
CA MET A 1 -5.07 4.68 -14.44
C MET A 1 -3.79 3.95 -14.05
N LYS A 2 -3.51 3.86 -12.78
CA LYS A 2 -2.30 3.20 -12.31
C LYS A 2 -2.55 1.71 -12.12
N ASN A 3 -1.52 0.91 -12.41
CA ASN A 3 -1.58 -0.52 -12.17
C ASN A 3 -1.39 -0.85 -10.69
N ARG A 4 -0.66 0.00 -9.98
CA ARG A 4 -0.46 -0.15 -8.55
C ARG A 4 -0.13 1.22 -7.94
N LEU A 5 -0.31 1.32 -6.64
CA LEU A 5 0.03 2.53 -5.90
C LEU A 5 1.39 2.34 -5.23
N SER A 6 2.11 3.43 -5.07
CA SER A 6 3.36 3.39 -4.30
C SER A 6 3.05 3.57 -2.82
N VAL A 7 4.00 3.17 -1.98
CA VAL A 7 3.89 3.39 -0.54
C VAL A 7 3.74 4.87 -0.25
N SER A 8 4.50 5.71 -0.95
CA SER A 8 4.45 7.15 -0.77
C SER A 8 3.07 7.72 -1.09
N GLU A 9 2.47 7.25 -2.20
CA GLU A 9 1.14 7.72 -2.58
C GLU A 9 0.08 7.34 -1.54
N VAL A 10 0.14 6.10 -1.06
CA VAL A 10 -0.84 5.63 -0.08
C VAL A 10 -0.67 6.36 1.24
N ALA A 11 0.57 6.58 1.67
CA ALA A 11 0.84 7.31 2.90
C ALA A 11 0.26 8.72 2.83
N GLU A 12 0.44 9.37 1.70
CA GLU A 12 -0.09 10.71 1.50
C GLU A 12 -1.62 10.72 1.50
N LEU A 13 -2.22 9.78 0.78
CA LEU A 13 -3.67 9.71 0.70
C LEU A 13 -4.31 9.41 2.06
N MET A 14 -3.66 8.59 2.87
CA MET A 14 -4.16 8.23 4.18
C MET A 14 -3.69 9.16 5.29
N ASN A 15 -2.80 10.10 4.95
CA ASN A 15 -2.24 11.05 5.91
C ASN A 15 -1.51 10.34 7.05
N VAL A 16 -0.67 9.38 6.69
CA VAL A 16 0.15 8.64 7.64
C VAL A 16 1.58 8.59 7.09
N SER A 17 2.52 8.11 7.91
CA SER A 17 3.91 7.99 7.46
C SER A 17 4.07 6.82 6.50
N GLU A 18 5.11 6.89 5.67
CA GLU A 18 5.43 5.77 4.78
C GLU A 18 5.81 4.53 5.58
N GLN A 19 6.48 4.73 6.71
CA GLN A 19 6.87 3.60 7.55
C GLN A 19 5.64 2.87 8.08
N PHE A 20 4.60 3.59 8.44
CA PHE A 20 3.33 3.00 8.88
C PHE A 20 2.79 2.06 7.80
N ILE A 21 2.81 2.50 6.54
CA ILE A 21 2.31 1.69 5.43
C ILE A 21 3.20 0.47 5.23
N ARG A 22 4.52 0.66 5.22
CA ARG A 22 5.44 -0.46 5.00
C ARG A 22 5.29 -1.53 6.08
N ILE A 23 5.22 -1.12 7.33
CA ILE A 23 5.07 -2.08 8.43
C ILE A 23 3.74 -2.81 8.34
N GLY A 24 2.67 -2.08 8.04
CA GLY A 24 1.35 -2.70 7.91
C GLY A 24 1.29 -3.72 6.80
N LEU A 25 1.93 -3.44 5.66
CA LEU A 25 1.98 -4.38 4.56
C LEU A 25 2.83 -5.59 4.90
N GLN A 26 3.95 -5.39 5.59
CA GLN A 26 4.81 -6.50 6.02
C GLN A 26 4.08 -7.44 6.97
N LYS A 27 3.24 -6.89 7.82
CA LYS A 27 2.49 -7.69 8.80
C LYS A 27 1.17 -8.22 8.26
N GLY A 28 0.82 -7.88 7.03
CA GLY A 28 -0.42 -8.34 6.41
C GLY A 28 -1.67 -7.75 7.02
N ILE A 29 -1.57 -6.57 7.61
CA ILE A 29 -2.70 -5.91 8.25
C ILE A 29 -3.65 -5.28 7.23
N PHE A 30 -3.09 -4.77 6.13
CA PHE A 30 -3.88 -4.06 5.12
C PHE A 30 -4.40 -5.03 4.05
N PRO A 31 -5.72 -5.03 3.80
CA PRO A 31 -6.31 -5.93 2.79
C PRO A 31 -6.08 -5.48 1.36
N PHE A 32 -5.55 -4.28 1.14
CA PHE A 32 -5.40 -3.74 -0.21
C PHE A 32 -4.02 -3.95 -0.80
N GLY A 33 -3.14 -4.65 -0.10
CA GLY A 33 -1.81 -4.88 -0.63
C GLY A 33 -1.04 -5.89 0.20
N TYR A 34 0.21 -6.12 -0.20
CA TYR A 34 1.09 -7.04 0.50
C TYR A 34 2.53 -6.63 0.30
N ALA A 35 3.41 -7.25 1.10
CA ALA A 35 4.84 -7.05 0.97
C ALA A 35 5.52 -8.40 0.91
N VAL A 36 6.54 -8.52 0.06
CA VAL A 36 7.31 -9.74 -0.10
C VAL A 36 8.78 -9.42 0.11
N LYS A 37 9.44 -10.17 0.96
CA LYS A 37 10.86 -9.98 1.18
C LYS A 37 11.64 -10.80 0.15
N MET A 38 12.40 -10.10 -0.68
CA MET A 38 13.21 -10.70 -1.71
C MET A 38 14.67 -10.51 -1.34
N SER A 39 15.32 -11.57 -0.90
CA SER A 39 16.70 -11.48 -0.43
C SER A 39 16.78 -10.55 0.78
N THR A 40 17.40 -9.38 0.65
CA THR A 40 17.51 -8.42 1.75
C THR A 40 16.58 -7.22 1.56
N GLN A 41 15.75 -7.23 0.52
CA GLN A 41 14.88 -6.10 0.21
C GLN A 41 13.42 -6.50 0.23
N TRP A 42 12.57 -5.55 0.64
CA TRP A 42 11.13 -5.72 0.61
C TRP A 42 10.56 -5.12 -0.67
N THR A 43 9.64 -5.84 -1.29
CA THR A 43 8.88 -5.35 -2.43
C THR A 43 7.43 -5.19 -1.99
N TYR A 44 6.84 -4.05 -2.32
CA TYR A 44 5.48 -3.72 -1.90
C TYR A 44 4.56 -3.63 -3.10
N TYR A 45 3.38 -4.20 -2.96
CA TYR A 45 2.34 -4.09 -3.98
C TYR A 45 1.04 -3.64 -3.33
N ILE A 46 0.43 -2.59 -3.87
CA ILE A 46 -0.83 -2.06 -3.37
C ILE A 46 -1.79 -1.93 -4.55
N SER A 47 -2.92 -2.64 -4.48
CA SER A 47 -3.93 -2.61 -5.53
C SER A 47 -4.76 -1.34 -5.42
N PRO A 48 -4.81 -0.52 -6.49
CA PRO A 48 -5.64 0.70 -6.45
C PRO A 48 -7.11 0.38 -6.24
N GLN A 49 -7.61 -0.68 -6.87
CA GLN A 49 -9.01 -1.05 -6.75
C GLN A 49 -9.37 -1.46 -5.33
N LYS A 50 -8.54 -2.32 -4.74
CA LYS A 50 -8.81 -2.78 -3.37
C LYS A 50 -8.62 -1.66 -2.36
N PHE A 51 -7.67 -0.77 -2.60
CA PHE A 51 -7.46 0.39 -1.76
C PHE A 51 -8.71 1.27 -1.74
N THR A 52 -9.27 1.55 -2.92
CA THR A 52 -10.49 2.35 -3.02
C THR A 52 -11.66 1.65 -2.34
N GLU A 53 -11.79 0.33 -2.54
CA GLU A 53 -12.88 -0.42 -1.92
C GLU A 53 -12.79 -0.41 -0.40
N HIS A 54 -11.58 -0.49 0.14
CA HIS A 54 -11.38 -0.56 1.57
C HIS A 54 -11.47 0.80 2.25
N THR A 55 -10.86 1.81 1.67
CA THR A 55 -10.76 3.13 2.30
C THR A 55 -11.82 4.13 1.83
N GLY A 56 -12.41 3.89 0.67
CA GLY A 56 -13.31 4.86 0.07
C GLY A 56 -12.60 6.00 -0.64
N ILE A 57 -11.28 6.00 -0.65
CA ILE A 57 -10.50 7.04 -1.31
C ILE A 57 -10.33 6.67 -2.77
N THR A 58 -10.80 7.56 -3.66
CA THR A 58 -10.70 7.33 -5.10
C THR A 58 -9.32 7.74 -5.60
N VAL A 59 -8.71 6.86 -6.39
CA VAL A 59 -7.44 7.15 -7.05
C VAL A 59 -7.62 7.07 -8.55
N SER A 60 -6.89 7.88 -9.29
CA SER A 60 -7.00 7.90 -10.74
C SER A 60 -5.63 7.95 -11.40
#